data_ac386e1c29b5645d19d5ff73ea53e1a2
#
_entry.id   ac386e1c29b5645d19d5ff73ea53e1a2
#
_cell.length_a   1.000
_cell.length_b   1.000
_cell.length_c   1.000
_cell.angle_alpha   90.00
_cell.angle_beta   90.00
_cell.angle_gamma   90.00
#
_symmetry.space_group_name_H-M   'P 1'
#
loop_
_entity.id
_entity.type
_entity.pdbx_description
1 polymer ?
#
loop_
_entity_poly.entity_id
_entity_poly.type
_entity_poly.pdbx_seq_one_letter_code
_entity_poly.pdbx_strand_id
1 'polypeptide(L)'
;TFRAAVFGANDGLVSNLALVLGVAASGMEPHVVLLTGISGLLAGALSMAAGEWVSVRSQRELLDASIPDPDAHEAVPDLDVNANELALVFRARGESEEEAEAHAKQVFARLAKPATGESGAIAVRAALGGPESEGAGDQVGTPMKAALSSFCFFATGAFFPLIPYLLGMTGMTAIVVAAAIVGVALLFTGGVVGILSGQSPTPRALRQLVVGYGAAGVTYLLGLLFGTTLA
;
A
#
# COMPACT_ATOMS: atom_id res chain seq x y z
N THR A 1 -5.93 4.06 -2.53
CA THR A 1 -5.36 4.32 -3.88
C THR A 1 -4.26 5.38 -3.89
N PHE A 2 -4.48 6.58 -3.32
CA PHE A 2 -3.45 7.65 -3.32
C PHE A 2 -2.17 7.24 -2.55
N ARG A 3 -2.30 6.61 -1.39
CA ARG A 3 -1.17 6.09 -0.61
C ARG A 3 -0.31 5.12 -1.43
N ALA A 4 -0.93 4.13 -2.08
CA ALA A 4 -0.24 3.15 -2.93
C ALA A 4 0.49 3.84 -4.09
N ALA A 5 -0.12 4.86 -4.71
CA ALA A 5 0.47 5.65 -5.77
C ALA A 5 1.77 6.35 -5.34
N VAL A 6 1.72 7.07 -4.21
CA VAL A 6 2.88 7.79 -3.69
C VAL A 6 3.99 6.84 -3.25
N PHE A 7 3.63 5.74 -2.56
CA PHE A 7 4.62 4.74 -2.16
C PHE A 7 5.24 4.07 -3.38
N GLY A 8 4.45 3.67 -4.39
CA GLY A 8 4.95 3.05 -5.60
C GLY A 8 5.92 3.94 -6.37
N ALA A 9 5.54 5.19 -6.62
CA ALA A 9 6.40 6.14 -7.33
C ALA A 9 7.71 6.40 -6.57
N ASN A 10 7.61 6.56 -5.24
CA ASN A 10 8.78 6.78 -4.40
C ASN A 10 9.72 5.58 -4.36
N ASP A 11 9.18 4.38 -4.23
CA ASP A 11 9.97 3.14 -4.24
C ASP A 11 10.68 2.96 -5.58
N GLY A 12 9.99 3.22 -6.70
CA GLY A 12 10.60 3.22 -8.03
C GLY A 12 11.74 4.23 -8.18
N LEU A 13 11.57 5.46 -7.67
CA LEU A 13 12.61 6.50 -7.69
C LEU A 13 13.86 6.05 -6.94
N VAL A 14 13.69 5.55 -5.72
CA VAL A 14 14.82 5.20 -4.83
C VAL A 14 15.50 3.91 -5.28
N SER A 15 14.72 2.84 -5.50
CA SER A 15 15.27 1.52 -5.82
C SER A 15 16.01 1.50 -7.15
N ASN A 16 15.42 2.13 -8.17
CA ASN A 16 16.05 2.14 -9.50
C ASN A 16 17.21 3.13 -9.59
N LEU A 17 17.17 4.27 -8.86
CA LEU A 17 18.34 5.13 -8.73
C LEU A 17 19.51 4.38 -8.08
N ALA A 18 19.25 3.68 -6.97
CA ALA A 18 20.26 2.92 -6.26
C ALA A 18 20.89 1.83 -7.16
N LEU A 19 20.06 1.10 -7.92
CA LEU A 19 20.49 0.09 -8.87
C LEU A 19 21.36 0.69 -9.99
N VAL A 20 20.89 1.74 -10.63
CA VAL A 20 21.57 2.42 -11.75
C VAL A 20 22.91 3.01 -11.30
N LEU A 21 22.96 3.69 -10.15
CA LEU A 21 24.18 4.26 -9.61
C LEU A 21 25.20 3.18 -9.21
N GLY A 22 24.73 2.09 -8.61
CA GLY A 22 25.59 0.97 -8.24
C GLY A 22 26.27 0.33 -9.46
N VAL A 23 25.50 0.06 -10.52
CA VAL A 23 26.05 -0.52 -11.75
C VAL A 23 26.92 0.49 -12.52
N ALA A 24 26.52 1.76 -12.56
CA ALA A 24 27.35 2.78 -13.20
C ALA A 24 28.70 2.98 -12.50
N ALA A 25 28.73 2.91 -11.17
CA ALA A 25 29.93 3.04 -10.36
C ALA A 25 30.92 1.88 -10.53
N SER A 26 30.45 0.70 -10.94
CA SER A 26 31.33 -0.45 -11.22
C SER A 26 32.08 -0.35 -12.56
N GLY A 27 31.91 0.75 -13.30
CA GLY A 27 32.62 0.97 -14.58
C GLY A 27 31.98 0.28 -15.78
N MET A 28 30.77 -0.23 -15.63
CA MET A 28 30.03 -0.87 -16.73
C MET A 28 29.68 0.11 -17.84
N GLU A 29 29.60 -0.39 -19.06
CA GLU A 29 29.23 0.41 -20.22
C GLU A 29 27.80 0.98 -20.10
N PRO A 30 27.54 2.18 -20.66
CA PRO A 30 26.24 2.86 -20.52
C PRO A 30 25.04 2.02 -20.95
N HIS A 31 25.18 1.17 -21.95
CA HIS A 31 24.11 0.29 -22.42
C HIS A 31 23.79 -0.81 -21.38
N VAL A 32 24.79 -1.32 -20.65
CA VAL A 32 24.59 -2.29 -19.57
C VAL A 32 23.87 -1.64 -18.39
N VAL A 33 24.25 -0.42 -18.04
CA VAL A 33 23.57 0.38 -17.00
C VAL A 33 22.12 0.60 -17.36
N LEU A 34 21.85 1.01 -18.62
CA LEU A 34 20.48 1.23 -19.11
C LEU A 34 19.66 -0.06 -19.10
N LEU A 35 20.22 -1.17 -19.61
CA LEU A 35 19.56 -2.47 -19.64
C LEU A 35 19.23 -2.95 -18.22
N THR A 36 20.16 -2.79 -17.29
CA THR A 36 19.96 -3.15 -15.88
C THR A 36 18.86 -2.32 -15.25
N GLY A 37 18.85 -1.01 -15.49
CA GLY A 37 17.82 -0.12 -14.98
C GLY A 37 16.44 -0.40 -15.57
N ILE A 38 16.32 -0.74 -16.87
CA ILE A 38 15.06 -1.18 -17.48
C ILE A 38 14.59 -2.50 -16.88
N SER A 39 15.51 -3.44 -16.69
CA SER A 39 15.21 -4.73 -16.05
C SER A 39 14.74 -4.54 -14.60
N GLY A 40 15.39 -3.66 -13.84
CA GLY A 40 15.01 -3.29 -12.49
C GLY A 40 13.63 -2.63 -12.42
N LEU A 41 13.34 -1.71 -13.36
CA LEU A 41 12.02 -1.09 -13.51
C LEU A 41 10.93 -2.14 -13.72
N LEU A 42 11.12 -3.05 -14.69
CA LEU A 42 10.13 -4.06 -15.02
C LEU A 42 9.96 -5.07 -13.88
N ALA A 43 11.06 -5.57 -13.31
CA ALA A 43 11.03 -6.52 -12.22
C ALA A 43 10.33 -5.94 -10.97
N GLY A 44 10.69 -4.71 -10.60
CA GLY A 44 10.08 -4.01 -9.47
C GLY A 44 8.61 -3.70 -9.68
N ALA A 45 8.24 -3.20 -10.88
CA ALA A 45 6.85 -2.90 -11.21
C ALA A 45 5.97 -4.15 -11.18
N LEU A 46 6.44 -5.27 -11.75
CA LEU A 46 5.73 -6.54 -11.74
C LEU A 46 5.62 -7.13 -10.33
N SER A 47 6.69 -7.09 -9.54
CA SER A 47 6.71 -7.56 -8.16
C SER A 47 5.72 -6.78 -7.30
N MET A 48 5.73 -5.45 -7.40
CA MET A 48 4.83 -4.59 -6.65
C MET A 48 3.36 -4.80 -7.06
N ALA A 49 3.11 -4.94 -8.37
CA ALA A 49 1.77 -5.25 -8.87
C ALA A 49 1.24 -6.60 -8.37
N ALA A 50 2.09 -7.62 -8.39
CA ALA A 50 1.73 -8.96 -7.89
C ALA A 50 1.45 -8.94 -6.38
N GLY A 51 2.30 -8.26 -5.60
CA GLY A 51 2.11 -8.08 -4.16
C GLY A 51 0.80 -7.37 -3.81
N GLU A 52 0.49 -6.29 -4.52
CA GLU A 52 -0.76 -5.55 -4.33
C GLU A 52 -1.99 -6.38 -4.73
N TRP A 53 -1.91 -7.12 -5.84
CA TRP A 53 -2.98 -8.03 -6.25
C TRP A 53 -3.28 -9.09 -5.19
N VAL A 54 -2.24 -9.76 -4.68
CA VAL A 54 -2.38 -10.77 -3.62
C VAL A 54 -2.95 -10.14 -2.35
N SER A 55 -2.43 -8.98 -1.92
CA SER A 55 -2.87 -8.29 -0.71
C SER A 55 -4.35 -7.94 -0.77
N VAL A 56 -4.81 -7.30 -1.85
CA VAL A 56 -6.21 -6.90 -2.03
C VAL A 56 -7.11 -8.13 -2.19
N ARG A 57 -6.63 -9.18 -2.85
CA ARG A 57 -7.36 -10.45 -2.99
C ARG A 57 -7.57 -11.12 -1.64
N SER A 58 -6.52 -11.24 -0.84
CA SER A 58 -6.60 -11.83 0.51
C SER A 58 -7.50 -11.03 1.45
N GLN A 59 -7.47 -9.69 1.36
CA GLN A 59 -8.36 -8.84 2.15
C GLN A 59 -9.84 -9.10 1.79
N ARG A 60 -10.14 -9.27 0.51
CA ARG A 60 -11.50 -9.62 0.06
C ARG A 60 -11.92 -11.00 0.55
N GLU A 61 -11.06 -12.00 0.41
CA GLU A 61 -11.34 -13.35 0.88
C GLU A 61 -11.59 -13.40 2.40
N LEU A 62 -10.85 -12.61 3.18
CA LEU A 62 -11.10 -12.47 4.62
C LEU A 62 -12.43 -11.77 4.92
N LEU A 63 -12.79 -10.74 4.15
CA LEU A 63 -14.07 -10.09 4.27
C LEU A 63 -15.22 -11.04 3.91
N ASP A 64 -15.10 -11.77 2.81
CA ASP A 64 -16.08 -12.76 2.37
C ASP A 64 -16.26 -13.88 3.42
N ALA A 65 -15.15 -14.37 3.99
CA ALA A 65 -15.16 -15.35 5.08
C ALA A 65 -15.77 -14.82 6.40
N SER A 66 -15.80 -13.52 6.59
CA SER A 66 -16.40 -12.88 7.76
C SER A 66 -17.89 -12.56 7.59
N ILE A 67 -18.47 -12.84 6.41
CA ILE A 67 -19.91 -12.73 6.18
C ILE A 67 -20.57 -13.92 6.90
N PRO A 68 -21.54 -13.68 7.80
CA PRO A 68 -22.27 -14.75 8.46
C PRO A 68 -22.95 -15.66 7.43
N ASP A 69 -22.97 -16.97 7.72
CA ASP A 69 -23.73 -17.94 6.93
C ASP A 69 -25.19 -17.44 6.81
N PRO A 70 -25.79 -17.43 5.60
CA PRO A 70 -27.19 -17.09 5.41
C PRO A 70 -28.14 -17.86 6.33
N ASP A 71 -27.77 -19.10 6.67
CA ASP A 71 -28.57 -19.97 7.54
C ASP A 71 -28.25 -19.77 9.05
N ALA A 72 -27.28 -18.95 9.41
CA ALA A 72 -26.93 -18.67 10.80
C ALA A 72 -28.11 -18.08 11.62
N HIS A 73 -29.09 -17.46 10.95
CA HIS A 73 -30.32 -16.96 11.59
C HIS A 73 -31.17 -18.08 12.19
N GLU A 74 -31.06 -19.30 11.67
CA GLU A 74 -31.82 -20.47 12.20
C GLU A 74 -31.33 -20.86 13.60
N ALA A 75 -30.06 -20.62 13.92
CA ALA A 75 -29.49 -20.90 15.24
C ALA A 75 -29.75 -19.79 16.28
N VAL A 76 -30.20 -18.60 15.85
CA VAL A 76 -30.42 -17.47 16.76
C VAL A 76 -31.48 -17.73 17.84
N PRO A 77 -32.62 -18.44 17.57
CA PRO A 77 -33.61 -18.77 18.60
C PRO A 77 -33.06 -19.67 19.72
N ASP A 78 -32.04 -20.47 19.42
CA ASP A 78 -31.39 -21.41 20.37
C ASP A 78 -30.30 -20.73 21.21
N LEU A 79 -29.95 -19.46 20.91
CA LEU A 79 -28.99 -18.70 21.68
C LEU A 79 -29.57 -18.18 22.99
N ASP A 80 -28.96 -18.51 24.11
CA ASP A 80 -29.29 -17.89 25.39
C ASP A 80 -28.74 -16.45 25.44
N VAL A 81 -29.69 -15.51 25.32
CA VAL A 81 -29.39 -14.06 25.32
C VAL A 81 -28.72 -13.62 26.63
N ASN A 82 -29.03 -14.30 27.74
CA ASN A 82 -28.47 -13.95 29.05
C ASN A 82 -27.06 -14.51 29.25
N ALA A 83 -26.70 -15.59 28.54
CA ALA A 83 -25.36 -16.15 28.52
C ALA A 83 -24.43 -15.49 27.50
N ASN A 84 -24.97 -14.62 26.64
CA ASN A 84 -24.18 -13.97 25.59
C ASN A 84 -23.52 -12.69 26.09
N GLU A 85 -22.27 -12.50 25.71
CA GLU A 85 -21.46 -11.35 26.15
C GLU A 85 -21.81 -10.02 25.45
N LEU A 86 -22.80 -10.00 24.54
CA LEU A 86 -23.13 -8.80 23.75
C LEU A 86 -23.55 -7.62 24.64
N ALA A 87 -24.32 -7.87 25.70
CA ALA A 87 -24.67 -6.85 26.69
C ALA A 87 -23.42 -6.27 27.39
N LEU A 88 -22.42 -7.11 27.69
CA LEU A 88 -21.16 -6.65 28.25
C LEU A 88 -20.38 -5.75 27.29
N VAL A 89 -20.43 -6.04 26.00
CA VAL A 89 -19.80 -5.19 24.96
C VAL A 89 -20.45 -3.80 24.92
N PHE A 90 -21.77 -3.71 25.03
CA PHE A 90 -22.50 -2.43 25.08
C PHE A 90 -22.20 -1.65 26.37
N ARG A 91 -22.12 -2.34 27.49
CA ARG A 91 -21.69 -1.73 28.78
C ARG A 91 -20.26 -1.19 28.69
N ALA A 92 -19.35 -1.92 28.06
CA ALA A 92 -17.96 -1.47 27.84
C ALA A 92 -17.90 -0.22 26.93
N ARG A 93 -18.92 0.03 26.13
CA ARG A 93 -19.08 1.24 25.30
C ARG A 93 -19.76 2.41 26.04
N GLY A 94 -20.15 2.21 27.30
CA GLY A 94 -20.71 3.26 28.17
C GLY A 94 -22.22 3.24 28.35
N GLU A 95 -22.92 2.21 27.85
CA GLU A 95 -24.37 2.04 28.10
C GLU A 95 -24.60 1.55 29.53
N SER A 96 -25.73 1.95 30.12
CA SER A 96 -26.19 1.40 31.40
C SER A 96 -26.53 -0.08 31.27
N GLU A 97 -26.62 -0.81 32.39
CA GLU A 97 -26.92 -2.24 32.37
C GLU A 97 -28.27 -2.55 31.71
N GLU A 98 -29.29 -1.77 32.04
CA GLU A 98 -30.65 -1.94 31.49
C GLU A 98 -30.72 -1.61 29.97
N GLU A 99 -30.00 -0.55 29.56
CA GLU A 99 -29.93 -0.15 28.15
C GLU A 99 -29.16 -1.19 27.33
N ALA A 100 -28.03 -1.68 27.83
CA ALA A 100 -27.20 -2.69 27.19
C ALA A 100 -27.94 -4.02 26.99
N GLU A 101 -28.70 -4.48 28.00
CA GLU A 101 -29.52 -5.66 27.85
C GLU A 101 -30.65 -5.48 26.84
N ALA A 102 -31.36 -4.34 26.89
CA ALA A 102 -32.42 -4.02 25.94
C ALA A 102 -31.85 -3.95 24.50
N HIS A 103 -30.70 -3.37 24.35
CA HIS A 103 -29.97 -3.27 23.06
C HIS A 103 -29.59 -4.65 22.54
N ALA A 104 -28.99 -5.50 23.40
CA ALA A 104 -28.63 -6.87 23.04
C ALA A 104 -29.83 -7.67 22.57
N LYS A 105 -30.96 -7.59 23.32
CA LYS A 105 -32.22 -8.25 22.94
C LYS A 105 -32.77 -7.75 21.59
N GLN A 106 -32.63 -6.45 21.30
CA GLN A 106 -33.05 -5.92 19.99
C GLN A 106 -32.16 -6.43 18.85
N VAL A 107 -30.87 -6.55 19.07
CA VAL A 107 -29.92 -7.11 18.09
C VAL A 107 -30.27 -8.55 17.78
N PHE A 108 -30.49 -9.40 18.80
CA PHE A 108 -30.90 -10.79 18.62
C PHE A 108 -32.22 -10.91 17.90
N ALA A 109 -33.22 -10.08 18.24
CA ALA A 109 -34.50 -10.07 17.55
C ALA A 109 -34.43 -9.66 16.07
N ARG A 110 -33.43 -8.84 15.71
CA ARG A 110 -33.13 -8.48 14.31
C ARG A 110 -32.42 -9.63 13.58
N LEU A 111 -31.49 -10.29 14.26
CA LEU A 111 -30.75 -11.42 13.72
C LEU A 111 -31.62 -12.65 13.47
N ALA A 112 -32.65 -12.86 14.28
CA ALA A 112 -33.59 -13.95 14.13
C ALA A 112 -34.54 -13.79 12.90
N LYS A 113 -34.52 -12.64 12.20
CA LYS A 113 -35.30 -12.45 10.98
C LYS A 113 -34.45 -12.89 9.78
N PRO A 114 -34.99 -13.70 8.85
CA PRO A 114 -34.26 -14.11 7.67
C PRO A 114 -33.78 -12.87 6.89
N ALA A 115 -32.50 -12.72 6.81
CA ALA A 115 -31.86 -11.66 6.08
C ALA A 115 -31.66 -12.12 4.64
N THR A 116 -32.53 -11.68 3.74
CA THR A 116 -32.40 -11.99 2.31
C THR A 116 -31.41 -11.05 1.66
N GLY A 117 -30.28 -11.62 1.17
CA GLY A 117 -29.31 -10.94 0.32
C GLY A 117 -28.28 -10.06 1.08
N GLU A 118 -27.54 -9.29 0.31
CA GLU A 118 -26.48 -8.37 0.77
C GLU A 118 -26.95 -7.37 1.84
N SER A 119 -28.21 -6.96 1.78
CA SER A 119 -28.84 -6.09 2.78
C SER A 119 -28.91 -6.73 4.17
N GLY A 120 -28.99 -8.05 4.28
CA GLY A 120 -29.02 -8.74 5.56
C GLY A 120 -27.68 -8.76 6.28
N ALA A 121 -26.60 -9.03 5.56
CA ALA A 121 -25.25 -8.97 6.10
C ALA A 121 -24.89 -7.55 6.57
N ILE A 122 -25.34 -6.53 5.86
CA ILE A 122 -25.20 -5.11 6.24
C ILE A 122 -25.98 -4.80 7.53
N ALA A 123 -27.21 -5.31 7.65
CA ALA A 123 -28.05 -5.10 8.83
C ALA A 123 -27.45 -5.76 10.09
N VAL A 124 -26.90 -6.97 9.97
CA VAL A 124 -26.20 -7.67 11.05
C VAL A 124 -24.96 -6.90 11.50
N ARG A 125 -24.18 -6.43 10.54
CA ARG A 125 -22.95 -5.67 10.81
C ARG A 125 -23.23 -4.32 11.47
N ALA A 126 -24.28 -3.62 11.01
CA ALA A 126 -24.75 -2.38 11.63
C ALA A 126 -25.30 -2.62 13.06
N ALA A 127 -26.01 -3.73 13.27
CA ALA A 127 -26.53 -4.10 14.59
C ALA A 127 -25.41 -4.44 15.60
N LEU A 128 -24.30 -4.99 15.14
CA LEU A 128 -23.11 -5.26 15.96
C LEU A 128 -22.22 -4.02 16.18
N GLY A 129 -22.64 -2.83 15.73
CA GLY A 129 -21.90 -1.58 15.90
C GLY A 129 -20.63 -1.51 15.07
N GLY A 130 -20.58 -2.27 13.98
CA GLY A 130 -19.59 -2.08 12.94
C GLY A 130 -19.84 -0.74 12.24
N PRO A 131 -18.82 -0.08 11.67
CA PRO A 131 -19.02 1.14 10.88
C PRO A 131 -20.08 0.86 9.81
N GLU A 132 -21.05 1.76 9.68
CA GLU A 132 -22.02 1.73 8.58
C GLU A 132 -21.23 1.71 7.27
N SER A 133 -21.07 0.53 6.71
CA SER A 133 -20.37 0.38 5.46
C SER A 133 -21.38 0.17 4.34
N GLU A 134 -22.01 1.26 3.93
CA GLU A 134 -22.33 1.36 2.51
C GLU A 134 -20.99 1.20 1.77
N GLY A 135 -20.73 0.03 1.23
CA GLY A 135 -19.60 -0.21 0.35
C GLY A 135 -18.29 -0.77 0.97
N ALA A 136 -18.33 -1.62 2.00
CA ALA A 136 -17.10 -2.29 2.45
C ALA A 136 -16.42 -3.10 1.32
N GLY A 137 -17.20 -3.69 0.42
CA GLY A 137 -16.72 -4.32 -0.80
C GLY A 137 -16.18 -3.32 -1.83
N ASP A 138 -16.73 -2.10 -1.87
CA ASP A 138 -16.31 -1.04 -2.80
C ASP A 138 -15.07 -0.28 -2.28
N GLN A 139 -14.86 -0.22 -0.95
CA GLN A 139 -13.68 0.40 -0.34
C GLN A 139 -12.39 -0.39 -0.58
N VAL A 140 -12.47 -1.69 -0.72
CA VAL A 140 -11.33 -2.58 -1.02
C VAL A 140 -11.10 -2.70 -2.52
N GLY A 141 -11.28 -1.75 -3.36
CA GLY A 141 -10.99 -1.74 -4.80
C GLY A 141 -10.88 -3.12 -5.49
N THR A 142 -10.87 -3.21 -6.79
CA THR A 142 -10.64 -4.51 -7.46
C THR A 142 -9.14 -4.86 -7.43
N PRO A 143 -8.74 -6.12 -7.13
CA PRO A 143 -7.32 -6.53 -7.08
C PRO A 143 -6.54 -6.14 -8.34
N MET A 144 -7.17 -6.27 -9.51
CA MET A 144 -6.54 -5.92 -10.79
C MET A 144 -6.30 -4.41 -10.95
N LYS A 145 -7.26 -3.56 -10.51
CA LYS A 145 -7.07 -2.10 -10.56
C LYS A 145 -5.96 -1.65 -9.59
N ALA A 146 -5.90 -2.25 -8.41
CA ALA A 146 -4.83 -1.97 -7.44
C ALA A 146 -3.46 -2.37 -8.00
N ALA A 147 -3.34 -3.58 -8.55
CA ALA A 147 -2.12 -4.08 -9.18
C ALA A 147 -1.65 -3.19 -10.34
N LEU A 148 -2.55 -2.83 -11.26
CA LEU A 148 -2.21 -1.97 -12.39
C LEU A 148 -1.78 -0.58 -11.94
N SER A 149 -2.46 -0.02 -10.95
CA SER A 149 -2.09 1.26 -10.33
C SER A 149 -0.68 1.21 -9.76
N SER A 150 -0.36 0.19 -8.94
CA SER A 150 0.97 0.00 -8.36
C SER A 150 2.04 -0.17 -9.41
N PHE A 151 1.78 -0.98 -10.46
CA PHE A 151 2.67 -1.12 -11.61
C PHE A 151 3.00 0.24 -12.24
N CYS A 152 1.98 1.01 -12.61
CA CYS A 152 2.15 2.28 -13.30
C CYS A 152 2.92 3.31 -12.46
N PHE A 153 2.60 3.40 -11.16
CA PHE A 153 3.27 4.37 -10.28
C PHE A 153 4.72 4.00 -10.02
N PHE A 154 5.00 2.72 -9.77
CA PHE A 154 6.39 2.26 -9.62
C PHE A 154 7.18 2.48 -10.91
N ALA A 155 6.65 2.05 -12.06
CA ALA A 155 7.31 2.20 -13.34
C ALA A 155 7.60 3.68 -13.66
N THR A 156 6.65 4.58 -13.35
CA THR A 156 6.84 6.02 -13.51
C THR A 156 8.03 6.51 -12.67
N GLY A 157 8.08 6.16 -11.37
CA GLY A 157 9.19 6.54 -10.51
C GLY A 157 10.52 5.96 -10.99
N ALA A 158 10.55 4.67 -11.32
CA ALA A 158 11.74 3.96 -11.77
C ALA A 158 12.26 4.41 -13.14
N PHE A 159 11.45 5.11 -13.93
CA PHE A 159 11.83 5.66 -15.22
C PHE A 159 12.76 6.89 -15.10
N PHE A 160 12.60 7.72 -14.06
CA PHE A 160 13.34 8.98 -13.92
C PHE A 160 14.86 8.82 -13.93
N PRO A 161 15.49 7.89 -13.19
CA PRO A 161 16.95 7.72 -13.22
C PRO A 161 17.50 7.21 -14.55
N LEU A 162 16.63 6.69 -15.46
CA LEU A 162 17.04 6.20 -16.78
C LEU A 162 17.12 7.32 -17.82
N ILE A 163 16.48 8.45 -17.58
CA ILE A 163 16.38 9.56 -18.57
C ILE A 163 17.74 9.98 -19.12
N PRO A 164 18.79 10.26 -18.32
CA PRO A 164 20.07 10.68 -18.86
C PRO A 164 20.71 9.61 -19.74
N TYR A 165 20.57 8.34 -19.40
CA TYR A 165 21.12 7.23 -20.20
C TYR A 165 20.35 7.05 -21.53
N LEU A 166 19.03 7.24 -21.52
CA LEU A 166 18.20 7.25 -22.73
C LEU A 166 18.57 8.42 -23.67
N LEU A 167 19.01 9.55 -23.11
CA LEU A 167 19.49 10.71 -23.86
C LEU A 167 20.96 10.56 -24.33
N GLY A 168 21.57 9.39 -24.11
CA GLY A 168 22.95 9.11 -24.54
C GLY A 168 24.04 9.71 -23.63
N MET A 169 23.67 10.19 -22.44
CA MET A 169 24.67 10.65 -21.46
C MET A 169 25.46 9.47 -20.88
N THR A 170 26.73 9.69 -20.58
CA THR A 170 27.62 8.66 -20.10
C THR A 170 28.48 9.12 -18.91
N GLY A 171 29.07 8.17 -18.19
CA GLY A 171 30.02 8.44 -17.11
C GLY A 171 29.44 9.28 -15.98
N MET A 172 30.26 10.11 -15.36
CA MET A 172 29.88 10.91 -14.19
C MET A 172 28.76 11.90 -14.50
N THR A 173 28.66 12.41 -15.74
CA THR A 173 27.58 13.33 -16.13
C THR A 173 26.22 12.65 -16.03
N ALA A 174 26.07 11.42 -16.53
CA ALA A 174 24.83 10.66 -16.43
C ALA A 174 24.44 10.40 -14.96
N ILE A 175 25.40 10.03 -14.13
CA ILE A 175 25.19 9.78 -12.69
C ILE A 175 24.67 11.04 -11.98
N VAL A 176 25.34 12.18 -12.19
CA VAL A 176 24.96 13.44 -11.53
C VAL A 176 23.58 13.92 -12.01
N VAL A 177 23.30 13.81 -13.30
CA VAL A 177 21.99 14.21 -13.85
C VAL A 177 20.89 13.28 -13.34
N ALA A 178 21.11 11.95 -13.31
CA ALA A 178 20.16 11.01 -12.74
C ALA A 178 19.85 11.32 -11.26
N ALA A 179 20.90 11.53 -10.46
CA ALA A 179 20.75 11.92 -9.07
C ALA A 179 19.97 13.24 -8.92
N ALA A 180 20.30 14.27 -9.72
CA ALA A 180 19.62 15.55 -9.66
C ALA A 180 18.11 15.44 -10.00
N ILE A 181 17.77 14.74 -11.08
CA ILE A 181 16.37 14.51 -11.50
C ILE A 181 15.60 13.80 -10.38
N VAL A 182 16.15 12.71 -9.87
CA VAL A 182 15.51 11.93 -8.81
C VAL A 182 15.43 12.73 -7.51
N GLY A 183 16.46 13.51 -7.17
CA GLY A 183 16.46 14.38 -6.00
C GLY A 183 15.31 15.40 -6.01
N VAL A 184 15.08 16.06 -7.16
CA VAL A 184 13.94 16.97 -7.35
C VAL A 184 12.62 16.21 -7.21
N ALA A 185 12.50 15.02 -7.81
CA ALA A 185 11.29 14.21 -7.71
C ALA A 185 11.01 13.75 -6.27
N LEU A 186 12.04 13.38 -5.49
CA LEU A 186 11.91 13.00 -4.08
C LEU A 186 11.50 14.17 -3.19
N LEU A 187 12.04 15.37 -3.45
CA LEU A 187 11.61 16.59 -2.75
C LEU A 187 10.15 16.91 -3.04
N PHE A 188 9.74 16.78 -4.30
CA PHE A 188 8.36 17.01 -4.71
C PHE A 188 7.41 15.99 -4.06
N THR A 189 7.68 14.68 -4.18
CA THR A 189 6.83 13.64 -3.61
C THR A 189 6.76 13.73 -2.09
N GLY A 190 7.88 13.98 -1.42
CA GLY A 190 7.93 14.18 0.03
C GLY A 190 7.17 15.42 0.50
N GLY A 191 7.25 16.51 -0.27
CA GLY A 191 6.50 17.74 -0.03
C GLY A 191 4.99 17.55 -0.16
N VAL A 192 4.55 16.89 -1.25
CA VAL A 192 3.13 16.57 -1.50
C VAL A 192 2.57 15.70 -0.35
N VAL A 193 3.30 14.66 0.06
CA VAL A 193 2.90 13.81 1.21
C VAL A 193 2.82 14.64 2.49
N GLY A 194 3.73 15.59 2.69
CA GLY A 194 3.69 16.50 3.83
C GLY A 194 2.39 17.29 3.89
N ILE A 195 2.04 17.96 2.80
CA ILE A 195 0.83 18.80 2.68
C ILE A 195 -0.43 17.94 2.91
N LEU A 196 -0.55 16.82 2.22
CA LEU A 196 -1.73 15.94 2.31
C LEU A 196 -1.91 15.27 3.69
N SER A 197 -0.81 15.16 4.45
CA SER A 197 -0.86 14.63 5.83
C SER A 197 -1.10 15.70 6.89
N GLY A 198 -1.34 16.96 6.52
CA GLY A 198 -1.46 18.07 7.47
C GLY A 198 -0.19 18.38 8.26
N GLN A 199 0.97 17.96 7.74
CA GLN A 199 2.28 18.13 8.37
C GLN A 199 3.13 19.09 7.55
N SER A 200 4.20 19.65 8.17
CA SER A 200 5.10 20.51 7.44
C SER A 200 5.78 19.76 6.28
N PRO A 201 5.75 20.30 5.05
CA PRO A 201 6.27 19.61 3.87
C PRO A 201 7.80 19.50 3.87
N THR A 202 8.50 20.49 4.39
CA THR A 202 9.97 20.59 4.32
C THR A 202 10.69 19.43 5.00
N PRO A 203 10.42 19.07 6.28
CA PRO A 203 11.15 17.96 6.91
C PRO A 203 10.82 16.61 6.28
N ARG A 204 9.62 16.45 5.70
CA ARG A 204 9.27 15.22 4.98
C ARG A 204 9.97 15.10 3.64
N ALA A 205 10.04 16.19 2.87
CA ALA A 205 10.80 16.25 1.63
C ALA A 205 12.29 15.96 1.89
N LEU A 206 12.88 16.58 2.91
CA LEU A 206 14.27 16.37 3.26
C LEU A 206 14.55 14.93 3.73
N ARG A 207 13.67 14.36 4.56
CA ARG A 207 13.79 12.96 4.98
C ARG A 207 13.77 12.01 3.78
N GLN A 208 12.89 12.25 2.81
CA GLN A 208 12.76 11.47 1.60
C GLN A 208 14.06 11.51 0.77
N LEU A 209 14.61 12.71 0.62
CA LEU A 209 15.88 12.91 -0.06
C LEU A 209 17.04 12.18 0.63
N VAL A 210 17.14 12.29 1.96
CA VAL A 210 18.19 11.62 2.75
C VAL A 210 18.10 10.11 2.63
N VAL A 211 16.90 9.54 2.71
CA VAL A 211 16.69 8.09 2.55
C VAL A 211 17.06 7.65 1.14
N GLY A 212 16.58 8.36 0.10
CA GLY A 212 16.86 8.02 -1.28
C GLY A 212 18.35 8.10 -1.64
N TYR A 213 19.01 9.18 -1.26
CA TYR A 213 20.46 9.32 -1.50
C TYR A 213 21.31 8.42 -0.60
N GLY A 214 20.83 8.12 0.61
CA GLY A 214 21.48 7.13 1.48
C GLY A 214 21.53 5.75 0.82
N ALA A 215 20.39 5.27 0.29
CA ALA A 215 20.34 4.01 -0.44
C ALA A 215 21.22 4.03 -1.70
N ALA A 216 21.10 5.08 -2.51
CA ALA A 216 21.92 5.24 -3.71
C ALA A 216 23.44 5.34 -3.40
N GLY A 217 23.80 6.02 -2.31
CA GLY A 217 25.19 6.12 -1.84
C GLY A 217 25.77 4.77 -1.44
N VAL A 218 25.01 3.95 -0.72
CA VAL A 218 25.44 2.60 -0.33
C VAL A 218 25.70 1.74 -1.57
N THR A 219 24.79 1.72 -2.53
CA THR A 219 24.94 0.92 -3.75
C THR A 219 26.04 1.46 -4.66
N TYR A 220 26.22 2.79 -4.72
CA TYR A 220 27.34 3.43 -5.44
C TYR A 220 28.70 2.99 -4.87
N LEU A 221 28.85 3.00 -3.53
CA LEU A 221 30.08 2.53 -2.87
C LEU A 221 30.35 1.04 -3.11
N LEU A 222 29.29 0.21 -3.09
CA LEU A 222 29.40 -1.20 -3.46
C LEU A 222 29.85 -1.36 -4.91
N GLY A 223 29.29 -0.57 -5.84
CA GLY A 223 29.68 -0.57 -7.25
C GLY A 223 31.15 -0.23 -7.43
N LEU A 224 31.66 0.79 -6.75
CA LEU A 224 33.09 1.12 -6.75
C LEU A 224 33.96 -0.03 -6.23
N LEU A 225 33.56 -0.66 -5.13
CA LEU A 225 34.29 -1.76 -4.51
C LEU A 225 34.40 -2.96 -5.47
N PHE A 226 33.30 -3.36 -6.08
CA PHE A 226 33.28 -4.49 -7.02
C PHE A 226 33.92 -4.14 -8.37
N GLY A 227 33.78 -2.90 -8.85
CA GLY A 227 34.45 -2.45 -10.07
C GLY A 227 35.97 -2.49 -9.99
N THR A 228 36.56 -2.18 -8.84
CA THR A 228 38.00 -2.24 -8.63
C THR A 228 38.55 -3.65 -8.40
N THR A 229 37.69 -4.61 -7.99
CA THR A 229 38.11 -6.00 -7.71
C THR A 229 37.95 -6.95 -8.89
N LEU A 230 37.14 -6.58 -9.89
CA LEU A 230 36.85 -7.39 -11.07
C LEU A 230 37.55 -6.88 -12.35
N ALA A 231 38.19 -5.73 -12.30
CA ALA A 231 39.04 -5.17 -13.36
C ALA A 231 40.51 -5.60 -13.16
#